data_8e926aee6ccd2b216d44dc510f421c61
#
_entry.id   8e926aee6ccd2b216d44dc510f421c61
#
_cell.length_a   1.000
_cell.length_b   1.000
_cell.length_c   1.000
_cell.angle_alpha   90.00
_cell.angle_beta   90.00
_cell.angle_gamma   90.00
#
_symmetry.space_group_name_H-M   'P 1'
#
loop_
_entity.id
_entity.type
_entity.pdbx_description
1 polymer ?
#
loop_
_entity_poly.entity_id
_entity_poly.type
_entity_poly.pdbx_seq_one_letter_code
_entity_poly.pdbx_strand_id
1 'polypeptide(L)'
;MVFAILLFEVFNIFLPVTFYTHQLALASSIGANNTADKVVIINFDDNRKSQFTQVRPILDKYGFKATFYVVCKYLDNKKGYMNWTELETLYKDGHDIASHTMNHANLSDSSKKSLEYQIGRSKECLQEHGINATTFAYPFDKGSDNKTVVNIVSKYYELARTASSPLTFLDCDGWKDKSNQTDCRAYTKNGKLNYANQYSIKGWSHDLSRKVNSYDDPALYDRFIQVVNSQTKYNKNGTINAIPIIIYHKAGDQGADYNTNLELFNKEMKYLHNGNFTVLTMADLGYDKKTNYLYIKSPEIPLTDGIASVSADK
;
A
#
# COMPACT_ATOMS: atom_id res chain seq x y z
N MET A 1 64.55 -51.39 -15.84
CA MET A 1 64.20 -49.98 -15.58
C MET A 1 63.04 -49.62 -16.47
N VAL A 2 61.84 -49.60 -15.92
CA VAL A 2 60.60 -49.33 -16.65
C VAL A 2 60.11 -47.97 -16.14
N PHE A 3 60.06 -46.99 -17.02
CA PHE A 3 59.50 -45.67 -16.72
C PHE A 3 57.99 -45.73 -16.95
N ALA A 4 57.21 -45.48 -15.89
CA ALA A 4 55.77 -45.28 -15.95
C ALA A 4 55.47 -43.81 -16.17
N ILE A 5 54.78 -43.52 -17.27
CA ILE A 5 54.26 -42.20 -17.59
C ILE A 5 52.84 -42.11 -16.99
N LEU A 6 52.69 -41.21 -16.02
CA LEU A 6 51.37 -40.83 -15.45
C LEU A 6 50.74 -39.77 -16.39
N LEU A 7 49.66 -40.14 -17.03
CA LEU A 7 48.76 -39.24 -17.75
C LEU A 7 47.80 -38.60 -16.72
N PHE A 8 47.87 -37.26 -16.60
CA PHE A 8 46.87 -36.48 -15.88
C PHE A 8 45.74 -36.16 -16.85
N GLU A 9 44.58 -36.76 -16.64
CA GLU A 9 43.34 -36.36 -17.30
C GLU A 9 42.78 -35.11 -16.59
N VAL A 10 42.70 -34.02 -17.31
CA VAL A 10 42.03 -32.77 -16.87
C VAL A 10 40.53 -32.93 -17.15
N PHE A 11 39.76 -33.22 -16.16
CA PHE A 11 38.28 -33.16 -16.24
C PHE A 11 37.85 -31.71 -16.34
N ASN A 12 37.47 -31.27 -17.54
CA ASN A 12 36.73 -30.05 -17.78
C ASN A 12 35.28 -30.26 -17.34
N ILE A 13 34.96 -29.74 -16.14
CA ILE A 13 33.56 -29.67 -15.67
C ILE A 13 32.87 -28.51 -16.39
N PHE A 14 32.19 -28.81 -17.48
CA PHE A 14 31.20 -27.95 -18.08
C PHE A 14 29.97 -27.94 -17.16
N LEU A 15 29.79 -26.92 -16.34
CA LEU A 15 28.54 -26.64 -15.68
C LEU A 15 27.55 -26.08 -16.73
N PRO A 16 26.36 -26.65 -16.90
CA PRO A 16 25.42 -26.15 -17.89
C PRO A 16 24.83 -24.81 -17.42
N VAL A 17 25.02 -23.78 -18.23
CA VAL A 17 24.37 -22.46 -18.12
C VAL A 17 22.88 -22.60 -18.52
N THR A 18 22.10 -23.38 -17.78
CA THR A 18 20.68 -23.58 -18.06
C THR A 18 19.75 -22.99 -17.01
N PHE A 19 20.27 -22.36 -15.95
CA PHE A 19 19.39 -21.80 -14.90
C PHE A 19 18.94 -20.34 -15.13
N TYR A 20 19.48 -19.66 -16.16
CA TYR A 20 19.10 -18.25 -16.40
C TYR A 20 18.00 -18.05 -17.46
N THR A 21 17.63 -19.08 -18.21
CA THR A 21 16.62 -18.94 -19.28
C THR A 21 15.19 -19.23 -18.82
N HIS A 22 14.99 -19.85 -17.65
CA HIS A 22 13.63 -20.16 -17.16
C HIS A 22 12.91 -18.97 -16.49
N GLN A 23 13.63 -17.98 -15.99
CA GLN A 23 12.99 -16.79 -15.41
C GLN A 23 12.54 -15.77 -16.46
N LEU A 24 13.13 -15.75 -17.63
CA LEU A 24 12.69 -14.88 -18.74
C LEU A 24 11.51 -15.48 -19.54
N ALA A 25 11.25 -16.78 -19.45
CA ALA A 25 10.17 -17.41 -20.18
C ALA A 25 8.81 -17.35 -19.48
N LEU A 26 8.75 -17.11 -18.16
CA LEU A 26 7.48 -16.88 -17.46
C LEU A 26 6.94 -15.45 -17.63
N ALA A 27 7.78 -14.50 -18.02
CA ALA A 27 7.37 -13.12 -18.30
C ALA A 27 6.79 -12.94 -19.73
N SER A 28 6.94 -13.92 -20.62
CA SER A 28 6.54 -13.79 -22.02
C SER A 28 5.28 -14.55 -22.44
N SER A 29 4.56 -15.20 -21.51
CA SER A 29 3.32 -15.93 -21.82
C SER A 29 2.03 -15.28 -21.28
N ILE A 30 2.11 -14.08 -20.68
CA ILE A 30 0.91 -13.27 -20.42
C ILE A 30 0.64 -12.50 -21.71
N GLY A 31 -0.41 -12.93 -22.42
CA GLY A 31 -0.84 -12.31 -23.68
C GLY A 31 -0.94 -10.79 -23.56
N ALA A 32 -0.65 -10.11 -24.67
CA ALA A 32 -0.56 -8.66 -24.83
C ALA A 32 -1.89 -7.90 -24.55
N ASN A 33 -2.34 -7.93 -23.30
CA ASN A 33 -3.22 -6.92 -22.73
C ASN A 33 -2.44 -6.21 -21.63
N ASN A 34 -2.14 -4.94 -21.81
CA ASN A 34 -1.38 -4.02 -20.93
C ASN A 34 -1.95 -3.90 -19.51
N THR A 35 -2.13 -5.00 -18.78
CA THR A 35 -2.68 -5.04 -17.42
C THR A 35 -1.63 -4.70 -16.38
N ALA A 36 -0.34 -4.91 -16.69
CA ALA A 36 0.78 -4.61 -15.81
C ALA A 36 0.95 -3.11 -15.47
N ASP A 37 0.29 -2.22 -16.23
CA ASP A 37 0.45 -0.76 -16.09
C ASP A 37 -0.64 -0.11 -15.23
N LYS A 38 -1.66 -0.87 -14.79
CA LYS A 38 -2.79 -0.35 -14.01
C LYS A 38 -2.76 -0.89 -12.59
N VAL A 39 -2.32 -0.08 -11.68
CA VAL A 39 -2.27 -0.38 -10.23
C VAL A 39 -3.15 0.58 -9.46
N VAL A 40 -3.66 0.15 -8.31
CA VAL A 40 -4.38 1.01 -7.37
C VAL A 40 -4.20 0.48 -5.96
N ILE A 41 -4.15 1.37 -4.99
CA ILE A 41 -4.17 1.01 -3.58
C ILE A 41 -5.50 1.46 -2.99
N ILE A 42 -6.16 0.57 -2.23
CA ILE A 42 -7.43 0.85 -1.56
C ILE A 42 -7.19 0.90 -0.06
N ASN A 43 -7.61 1.98 0.57
CA ASN A 43 -7.46 2.22 1.99
C ASN A 43 -8.80 2.50 2.67
N PHE A 44 -8.92 2.05 3.92
CA PHE A 44 -10.03 2.36 4.80
C PHE A 44 -9.51 2.96 6.10
N ASP A 45 -9.98 4.13 6.48
CA ASP A 45 -9.61 4.79 7.73
C ASP A 45 -10.67 4.54 8.82
N ASP A 46 -10.30 4.71 10.09
CA ASP A 46 -11.17 4.69 11.27
C ASP A 46 -11.71 3.33 11.75
N ASN A 47 -11.35 2.20 11.16
CA ASN A 47 -11.84 0.85 11.56
C ASN A 47 -13.35 0.78 11.87
N ARG A 48 -14.19 1.36 10.99
CA ARG A 48 -15.66 1.30 11.12
C ARG A 48 -16.18 -0.12 10.99
N LYS A 49 -17.24 -0.46 11.73
CA LYS A 49 -17.90 -1.77 11.69
C LYS A 49 -18.35 -2.15 10.27
N SER A 50 -18.86 -1.18 9.51
CA SER A 50 -19.30 -1.38 8.13
C SER A 50 -18.19 -1.83 7.18
N GLN A 51 -16.94 -1.50 7.48
CA GLN A 51 -15.79 -1.97 6.68
C GLN A 51 -15.67 -3.50 6.76
N PHE A 52 -15.89 -4.10 7.92
CA PHE A 52 -15.89 -5.55 8.08
C PHE A 52 -17.19 -6.19 7.55
N THR A 53 -18.34 -5.65 7.92
CA THR A 53 -19.64 -6.30 7.66
C THR A 53 -20.15 -6.11 6.24
N GLN A 54 -19.77 -5.03 5.57
CA GLN A 54 -20.35 -4.63 4.28
C GLN A 54 -19.29 -4.49 3.18
N VAL A 55 -18.12 -3.91 3.49
CA VAL A 55 -17.04 -3.70 2.50
C VAL A 55 -16.27 -4.99 2.22
N ARG A 56 -15.86 -5.74 3.27
CA ARG A 56 -15.10 -6.98 3.12
C ARG A 56 -15.77 -7.97 2.14
N PRO A 57 -17.08 -8.28 2.21
CA PRO A 57 -17.72 -9.18 1.26
C PRO A 57 -17.61 -8.72 -0.21
N ILE A 58 -17.57 -7.41 -0.45
CA ILE A 58 -17.40 -6.87 -1.79
C ILE A 58 -15.95 -7.02 -2.25
N LEU A 59 -14.97 -6.75 -1.37
CA LEU A 59 -13.55 -6.97 -1.67
C LEU A 59 -13.28 -8.45 -1.96
N ASP A 60 -13.79 -9.35 -1.13
CA ASP A 60 -13.65 -10.81 -1.29
C ASP A 60 -14.24 -11.29 -2.63
N LYS A 61 -15.39 -10.76 -3.03
CA LYS A 61 -16.05 -11.07 -4.32
C LYS A 61 -15.14 -10.82 -5.52
N TYR A 62 -14.28 -9.80 -5.47
CA TYR A 62 -13.36 -9.44 -6.55
C TYR A 62 -11.93 -9.92 -6.30
N GLY A 63 -11.65 -10.60 -5.19
CA GLY A 63 -10.31 -11.07 -4.82
C GLY A 63 -9.36 -9.93 -4.43
N PHE A 64 -9.88 -8.78 -4.00
CA PHE A 64 -9.08 -7.62 -3.67
C PHE A 64 -8.68 -7.60 -2.19
N LYS A 65 -7.46 -7.13 -1.92
CA LYS A 65 -6.98 -6.80 -0.58
C LYS A 65 -6.87 -5.28 -0.44
N ALA A 66 -6.98 -4.79 0.80
CA ALA A 66 -6.95 -3.37 1.10
C ALA A 66 -6.17 -3.13 2.39
N THR A 67 -5.77 -1.88 2.64
CA THR A 67 -5.18 -1.45 3.90
C THR A 67 -6.25 -0.84 4.81
N PHE A 68 -6.32 -1.31 6.05
CA PHE A 68 -7.20 -0.77 7.09
C PHE A 68 -6.38 -0.02 8.14
N TYR A 69 -6.57 1.30 8.22
CA TYR A 69 -5.93 2.17 9.20
C TYR A 69 -6.73 2.26 10.48
N VAL A 70 -6.15 1.77 11.56
CA VAL A 70 -6.84 1.45 12.81
C VAL A 70 -6.57 2.49 13.89
N VAL A 71 -7.63 3.02 14.46
CA VAL A 71 -7.62 3.78 15.72
C VAL A 71 -7.74 2.78 16.86
N CYS A 72 -6.62 2.49 17.53
CA CYS A 72 -6.54 1.36 18.46
C CYS A 72 -7.58 1.40 19.57
N LYS A 73 -7.80 2.57 20.21
CA LYS A 73 -8.79 2.71 21.29
C LYS A 73 -10.26 2.57 20.88
N TYR A 74 -10.54 2.50 19.59
CA TYR A 74 -11.92 2.30 19.14
C TYR A 74 -12.33 0.83 19.13
N LEU A 75 -11.35 -0.08 19.02
CA LEU A 75 -11.58 -1.53 19.07
C LEU A 75 -12.15 -1.93 20.43
N ASP A 76 -13.22 -2.71 20.42
CA ASP A 76 -14.02 -3.17 21.57
C ASP A 76 -14.63 -2.06 22.47
N ASN A 77 -14.22 -0.81 22.28
CA ASN A 77 -14.58 0.28 23.18
C ASN A 77 -15.60 1.26 22.59
N LYS A 78 -15.80 1.25 21.26
CA LYS A 78 -16.64 2.24 20.61
C LYS A 78 -17.70 1.60 19.72
N LYS A 79 -18.97 1.88 20.03
CA LYS A 79 -20.10 1.39 19.23
C LYS A 79 -19.98 1.85 17.76
N GLY A 80 -20.23 0.93 16.80
CA GLY A 80 -20.13 1.21 15.37
C GLY A 80 -18.71 1.09 14.80
N TYR A 81 -17.76 0.58 15.59
CA TYR A 81 -16.41 0.26 15.18
C TYR A 81 -16.16 -1.24 15.26
N MET A 82 -15.12 -1.73 14.61
CA MET A 82 -14.71 -3.12 14.68
C MET A 82 -14.26 -3.51 16.10
N ASN A 83 -14.38 -4.78 16.42
CA ASN A 83 -13.71 -5.40 17.55
C ASN A 83 -12.40 -6.08 17.12
N TRP A 84 -11.62 -6.57 18.09
CA TRP A 84 -10.35 -7.25 17.80
C TRP A 84 -10.52 -8.50 16.95
N THR A 85 -11.52 -9.33 17.21
CA THR A 85 -11.79 -10.55 16.44
C THR A 85 -12.02 -10.25 14.96
N GLU A 86 -12.75 -9.18 14.66
CA GLU A 86 -12.99 -8.74 13.28
C GLU A 86 -11.75 -8.22 12.60
N LEU A 87 -10.93 -7.45 13.34
CA LEU A 87 -9.66 -6.94 12.85
C LEU A 87 -8.67 -8.07 12.57
N GLU A 88 -8.52 -9.02 13.50
CA GLU A 88 -7.69 -10.19 13.33
C GLU A 88 -8.14 -11.07 12.16
N THR A 89 -9.46 -11.13 11.91
CA THR A 89 -10.01 -11.84 10.76
C THR A 89 -9.57 -11.17 9.45
N LEU A 90 -9.67 -9.84 9.34
CA LEU A 90 -9.16 -9.10 8.17
C LEU A 90 -7.66 -9.36 7.95
N TYR A 91 -6.87 -9.36 9.02
CA TYR A 91 -5.43 -9.63 8.95
C TYR A 91 -5.13 -11.05 8.45
N LYS A 92 -5.83 -12.07 9.00
CA LYS A 92 -5.71 -13.47 8.58
C LYS A 92 -6.15 -13.70 7.13
N ASP A 93 -7.12 -12.92 6.66
CA ASP A 93 -7.59 -12.96 5.26
C ASP A 93 -6.62 -12.27 4.29
N GLY A 94 -5.48 -11.73 4.78
CA GLY A 94 -4.43 -11.12 3.97
C GLY A 94 -4.66 -9.65 3.64
N HIS A 95 -5.55 -8.96 4.36
CA HIS A 95 -5.59 -7.50 4.32
C HIS A 95 -4.44 -6.91 5.14
N ASP A 96 -3.95 -5.73 4.72
CA ASP A 96 -2.96 -4.97 5.47
C ASP A 96 -3.64 -4.20 6.61
N ILE A 97 -3.12 -4.35 7.82
CA ILE A 97 -3.58 -3.62 9.00
C ILE A 97 -2.52 -2.61 9.39
N ALA A 98 -2.89 -1.35 9.38
CA ALA A 98 -2.02 -0.21 9.57
C ALA A 98 -2.51 0.69 10.73
N SER A 99 -1.70 1.66 11.14
CA SER A 99 -2.00 2.48 12.30
C SER A 99 -2.61 3.83 11.94
N HIS A 100 -3.62 4.25 12.71
CA HIS A 100 -4.26 5.57 12.65
C HIS A 100 -4.30 6.25 14.02
N THR A 101 -3.23 6.13 14.80
CA THR A 101 -3.07 6.60 16.19
C THR A 101 -3.85 5.79 17.23
N MET A 102 -3.64 6.15 18.51
CA MET A 102 -4.38 5.53 19.62
C MET A 102 -5.84 5.96 19.68
N ASN A 103 -6.16 7.24 19.45
CA ASN A 103 -7.51 7.78 19.64
C ASN A 103 -7.93 8.85 18.62
N HIS A 104 -7.34 8.82 17.42
CA HIS A 104 -7.64 9.74 16.31
C HIS A 104 -7.32 11.20 16.64
N ALA A 105 -6.15 11.46 17.25
CA ALA A 105 -5.74 12.79 17.64
C ALA A 105 -5.19 13.63 16.49
N ASN A 106 -5.45 14.95 16.53
CA ASN A 106 -4.69 15.90 15.73
C ASN A 106 -3.25 15.98 16.23
N LEU A 107 -2.29 15.62 15.37
CA LEU A 107 -0.88 15.51 15.76
C LEU A 107 -0.14 16.85 15.70
N SER A 108 -0.64 17.85 14.93
CA SER A 108 0.06 19.13 14.74
C SER A 108 0.25 19.92 16.04
N ASP A 109 -0.72 19.83 16.93
CA ASP A 109 -0.78 20.62 18.17
C ASP A 109 -0.44 19.80 19.42
N SER A 110 0.10 18.60 19.23
CA SER A 110 0.36 17.65 20.31
C SER A 110 1.75 17.83 20.92
N SER A 111 1.86 17.72 22.24
CA SER A 111 3.15 17.66 22.94
C SER A 111 3.92 16.39 22.53
N LYS A 112 5.26 16.40 22.69
CA LYS A 112 6.09 15.24 22.40
C LYS A 112 5.63 13.97 23.13
N LYS A 113 5.25 14.09 24.41
CA LYS A 113 4.73 12.97 25.20
C LYS A 113 3.41 12.44 24.62
N SER A 114 2.53 13.33 24.18
CA SER A 114 1.29 12.97 23.51
C SER A 114 1.57 12.27 22.17
N LEU A 115 2.52 12.78 21.39
CA LEU A 115 2.91 12.17 20.11
C LEU A 115 3.45 10.75 20.28
N GLU A 116 4.36 10.50 21.24
CA GLU A 116 4.85 9.14 21.52
C GLU A 116 3.71 8.20 21.92
N TYR A 117 2.74 8.69 22.70
CA TYR A 117 1.55 7.90 23.03
C TYR A 117 0.66 7.63 21.79
N GLN A 118 0.39 8.65 20.98
CA GLN A 118 -0.49 8.50 19.81
C GLN A 118 0.12 7.62 18.73
N ILE A 119 1.42 7.73 18.54
CA ILE A 119 2.13 7.08 17.41
C ILE A 119 2.80 5.78 17.89
N GLY A 120 3.64 5.83 18.92
CA GLY A 120 4.38 4.67 19.43
C GLY A 120 3.45 3.65 20.08
N ARG A 121 2.60 4.08 21.03
CA ARG A 121 1.67 3.15 21.69
C ARG A 121 0.66 2.53 20.74
N SER A 122 0.29 3.19 19.63
CA SER A 122 -0.58 2.58 18.62
C SER A 122 0.11 1.43 17.86
N LYS A 123 1.42 1.53 17.64
CA LYS A 123 2.22 0.42 17.10
C LYS A 123 2.23 -0.77 18.05
N GLU A 124 2.55 -0.51 19.33
CA GLU A 124 2.58 -1.55 20.37
C GLU A 124 1.23 -2.22 20.54
N CYS A 125 0.15 -1.45 20.54
CA CYS A 125 -1.22 -1.94 20.65
C CYS A 125 -1.57 -2.98 19.56
N LEU A 126 -1.16 -2.75 18.32
CA LEU A 126 -1.36 -3.72 17.23
C LEU A 126 -0.43 -4.92 17.37
N GLN A 127 0.83 -4.71 17.80
CA GLN A 127 1.79 -5.79 18.03
C GLN A 127 1.38 -6.73 19.16
N GLU A 128 0.72 -6.26 20.21
CA GLU A 128 0.17 -7.06 21.31
C GLU A 128 -0.86 -8.09 20.81
N HIS A 129 -1.46 -7.85 19.63
CA HIS A 129 -2.37 -8.75 18.93
C HIS A 129 -1.71 -9.47 17.74
N GLY A 130 -0.39 -9.49 17.65
CA GLY A 130 0.36 -10.17 16.60
C GLY A 130 0.33 -9.49 15.24
N ILE A 131 -0.13 -8.24 15.17
CA ILE A 131 -0.25 -7.46 13.93
C ILE A 131 0.98 -6.54 13.79
N ASN A 132 1.78 -6.78 12.74
CA ASN A 132 2.92 -5.94 12.43
C ASN A 132 2.53 -4.79 11.46
N ALA A 133 1.94 -3.73 11.98
CA ALA A 133 1.62 -2.55 11.19
C ALA A 133 2.89 -1.82 10.71
N THR A 134 3.17 -1.80 9.42
CA THR A 134 4.35 -1.15 8.84
C THR A 134 4.07 0.29 8.38
N THR A 135 2.81 0.65 8.21
CA THR A 135 2.41 1.94 7.67
C THR A 135 1.51 2.73 8.63
N PHE A 136 1.48 4.06 8.44
CA PHE A 136 0.77 4.99 9.28
C PHE A 136 -0.05 5.97 8.45
N ALA A 137 -1.24 6.38 8.92
CA ALA A 137 -2.00 7.48 8.34
C ALA A 137 -2.20 8.59 9.36
N TYR A 138 -2.00 9.83 8.92
CA TYR A 138 -2.20 11.01 9.76
C TYR A 138 -3.67 11.35 9.89
N PRO A 139 -4.27 11.34 11.11
CA PRO A 139 -5.63 11.82 11.30
C PRO A 139 -5.79 13.27 10.82
N PHE A 140 -6.92 13.57 10.19
CA PHE A 140 -7.25 14.89 9.65
C PHE A 140 -6.23 15.42 8.63
N ASP A 141 -5.36 14.58 8.09
CA ASP A 141 -4.26 14.99 7.20
C ASP A 141 -3.28 15.99 7.87
N LYS A 142 -3.10 15.90 9.20
CA LYS A 142 -2.33 16.86 10.00
C LYS A 142 -1.09 16.23 10.61
N GLY A 143 0.04 16.96 10.54
CA GLY A 143 1.31 16.60 11.15
C GLY A 143 2.38 16.07 10.20
N SER A 144 2.06 15.75 8.96
CA SER A 144 3.04 15.29 7.96
C SER A 144 4.06 16.38 7.54
N ASP A 145 3.77 17.63 7.80
CA ASP A 145 4.62 18.81 7.58
C ASP A 145 5.39 19.23 8.86
N ASN A 146 5.11 18.60 9.99
CA ASN A 146 5.77 18.89 11.25
C ASN A 146 6.95 17.92 11.48
N LYS A 147 8.18 18.46 11.48
CA LYS A 147 9.41 17.67 11.64
C LYS A 147 9.42 16.83 12.93
N THR A 148 8.86 17.32 14.03
CA THR A 148 8.81 16.57 15.29
C THR A 148 7.88 15.37 15.17
N VAL A 149 6.71 15.54 14.56
CA VAL A 149 5.76 14.46 14.30
C VAL A 149 6.39 13.41 13.38
N VAL A 150 6.94 13.84 12.24
CA VAL A 150 7.58 12.94 11.26
C VAL A 150 8.75 12.17 11.87
N ASN A 151 9.57 12.82 12.71
CA ASN A 151 10.68 12.15 13.41
C ASN A 151 10.19 11.06 14.38
N ILE A 152 9.00 11.21 14.96
CA ILE A 152 8.42 10.17 15.83
C ILE A 152 7.81 9.07 14.98
N VAL A 153 7.06 9.39 13.93
CA VAL A 153 6.51 8.40 12.99
C VAL A 153 7.62 7.51 12.43
N SER A 154 8.76 8.10 12.03
CA SER A 154 9.88 7.37 11.44
C SER A 154 10.61 6.39 12.38
N LYS A 155 10.34 6.44 13.69
CA LYS A 155 10.86 5.45 14.64
C LYS A 155 10.07 4.14 14.63
N TYR A 156 8.79 4.21 14.26
CA TYR A 156 7.83 3.11 14.43
C TYR A 156 7.32 2.54 13.12
N TYR A 157 7.29 3.36 12.05
CA TYR A 157 6.69 2.98 10.78
C TYR A 157 7.65 3.22 9.61
N GLU A 158 7.53 2.39 8.59
CA GLU A 158 8.33 2.49 7.37
C GLU A 158 7.81 3.60 6.46
N LEU A 159 6.49 3.71 6.34
CA LEU A 159 5.81 4.65 5.47
C LEU A 159 4.68 5.37 6.21
N ALA A 160 4.34 6.58 5.74
CA ALA A 160 3.14 7.26 6.23
C ALA A 160 2.40 8.00 5.11
N ARG A 161 1.06 8.00 5.20
CA ARG A 161 0.15 8.52 4.18
C ARG A 161 -0.60 9.74 4.66
N THR A 162 -0.78 10.69 3.74
CA THR A 162 -1.70 11.83 3.80
C THR A 162 -2.88 11.65 2.84
N ALA A 163 -3.82 12.60 2.82
CA ALA A 163 -5.04 12.55 1.99
C ALA A 163 -5.14 13.71 1.00
N SER A 164 -4.02 14.24 0.53
CA SER A 164 -3.98 15.56 -0.12
C SER A 164 -3.89 15.53 -1.65
N SER A 165 -3.80 14.36 -2.30
CA SER A 165 -3.69 14.27 -3.76
C SER A 165 -4.17 12.93 -4.31
N PRO A 166 -4.76 12.90 -5.51
CA PRO A 166 -5.29 11.66 -6.10
C PRO A 166 -4.22 10.68 -6.58
N LEU A 167 -2.97 11.10 -6.73
CA LEU A 167 -1.92 10.30 -7.34
C LEU A 167 -0.60 10.44 -6.58
N THR A 168 0.05 9.33 -6.28
CA THR A 168 1.42 9.30 -5.74
C THR A 168 2.38 8.90 -6.84
N PHE A 169 3.45 9.68 -7.04
CA PHE A 169 4.56 9.30 -7.91
C PHE A 169 5.60 8.51 -7.11
N LEU A 170 6.12 7.44 -7.71
CA LEU A 170 7.17 6.62 -7.11
C LEU A 170 8.52 7.32 -7.18
N ASP A 171 8.81 7.97 -8.33
CA ASP A 171 9.98 8.82 -8.54
C ASP A 171 9.55 10.18 -9.06
N CYS A 172 9.73 11.21 -8.24
CA CYS A 172 9.43 12.58 -8.65
C CYS A 172 10.52 13.23 -9.49
N ASP A 173 11.77 12.73 -9.46
CA ASP A 173 12.89 13.31 -10.21
C ASP A 173 12.65 13.29 -11.71
N GLY A 174 12.08 12.19 -12.23
CA GLY A 174 11.76 12.05 -13.64
C GLY A 174 10.70 13.01 -14.16
N TRP A 175 10.03 13.77 -13.28
CA TRP A 175 8.92 14.66 -13.61
C TRP A 175 9.21 16.15 -13.35
N LYS A 176 10.45 16.51 -13.07
CA LYS A 176 10.90 17.87 -12.69
C LYS A 176 10.42 18.98 -13.64
N ASP A 177 10.38 18.68 -14.92
CA ASP A 177 10.09 19.67 -15.96
C ASP A 177 8.59 19.83 -16.25
N LYS A 178 7.73 19.16 -15.49
CA LYS A 178 6.29 19.19 -15.72
C LYS A 178 5.60 20.19 -14.80
N SER A 179 5.30 21.36 -15.33
CA SER A 179 4.65 22.48 -14.65
C SER A 179 3.31 22.16 -13.95
N ASN A 180 2.69 21.03 -14.30
CA ASN A 180 1.40 20.60 -13.76
C ASN A 180 1.50 19.41 -12.80
N GLN A 181 2.68 19.14 -12.26
CA GLN A 181 2.92 18.06 -11.33
C GLN A 181 2.37 18.42 -9.95
N THR A 182 1.26 17.81 -9.57
CA THR A 182 0.55 18.17 -8.34
C THR A 182 0.99 17.35 -7.12
N ASP A 183 1.65 16.20 -7.31
CA ASP A 183 1.85 15.20 -6.29
C ASP A 183 3.25 15.21 -5.66
N CYS A 184 4.22 15.83 -6.33
CA CYS A 184 5.58 16.05 -5.83
C CYS A 184 5.74 17.47 -5.27
N ARG A 185 4.74 18.01 -4.62
CA ARG A 185 4.65 19.44 -4.24
C ARG A 185 5.50 19.85 -3.05
N ALA A 186 6.16 18.99 -2.34
CA ALA A 186 6.98 19.40 -1.23
C ALA A 186 8.30 19.97 -1.75
N TYR A 187 8.32 21.27 -1.98
CA TYR A 187 9.57 22.02 -2.17
C TYR A 187 10.22 22.32 -0.82
N THR A 188 11.53 22.12 -0.72
CA THR A 188 12.31 22.68 0.37
C THR A 188 12.29 24.21 0.30
N LYS A 189 12.66 24.91 1.38
CA LYS A 189 12.79 26.38 1.38
C LYS A 189 13.70 26.91 0.27
N ASN A 190 14.56 26.07 -0.29
CA ASN A 190 15.50 26.40 -1.36
C ASN A 190 14.96 26.01 -2.75
N GLY A 191 13.65 25.74 -2.89
CA GLY A 191 13.04 25.37 -4.17
C GLY A 191 13.39 23.99 -4.70
N LYS A 192 14.11 23.18 -3.93
CA LYS A 192 14.43 21.79 -4.31
C LYS A 192 13.19 20.92 -4.08
N LEU A 193 12.78 20.16 -5.12
CA LEU A 193 11.71 19.20 -4.99
C LEU A 193 12.04 18.19 -3.86
N ASN A 194 11.11 18.03 -2.95
CA ASN A 194 11.18 16.98 -1.95
C ASN A 194 10.44 15.78 -2.56
N TYR A 195 11.23 14.87 -3.12
CA TYR A 195 10.70 13.68 -3.77
C TYR A 195 9.86 12.84 -2.84
N ALA A 196 9.18 11.85 -3.42
CA ALA A 196 8.32 10.90 -2.74
C ALA A 196 8.72 10.80 -1.26
N ASN A 197 8.11 11.61 -0.43
CA ASN A 197 8.42 11.61 0.99
C ASN A 197 7.76 10.36 1.56
N GLN A 198 8.56 9.39 1.98
CA GLN A 198 8.06 8.15 2.58
C GLN A 198 7.11 8.39 3.76
N TYR A 199 7.14 9.57 4.37
CA TYR A 199 6.24 9.96 5.47
C TYR A 199 5.18 10.99 5.06
N SER A 200 4.93 11.16 3.77
CA SER A 200 3.89 12.04 3.23
C SER A 200 3.37 11.52 1.88
N ILE A 201 3.20 10.21 1.77
CA ILE A 201 2.64 9.55 0.59
C ILE A 201 1.22 10.08 0.37
N LYS A 202 0.90 10.44 -0.88
CA LYS A 202 -0.36 11.09 -1.21
C LYS A 202 -1.47 10.09 -1.46
N GLY A 203 -2.66 10.39 -0.95
CA GLY A 203 -3.88 9.63 -1.24
C GLY A 203 -5.05 10.58 -1.51
N TRP A 204 -6.11 10.07 -2.10
CA TRP A 204 -7.34 10.79 -2.38
C TRP A 204 -8.47 10.29 -1.49
N SER A 205 -8.99 11.17 -0.62
CA SER A 205 -10.16 10.87 0.18
C SER A 205 -11.42 10.96 -0.67
N HIS A 206 -11.93 9.81 -1.07
CA HIS A 206 -13.07 9.63 -1.96
C HIS A 206 -14.35 10.23 -1.37
N ASP A 207 -14.71 9.84 -0.17
CA ASP A 207 -15.94 10.26 0.49
C ASP A 207 -15.88 11.70 1.04
N LEU A 208 -14.70 12.21 1.39
CA LEU A 208 -14.53 13.64 1.67
C LEU A 208 -14.80 14.48 0.42
N SER A 209 -14.41 13.98 -0.76
CA SER A 209 -14.66 14.67 -2.01
C SER A 209 -16.16 14.85 -2.30
N ARG A 210 -17.00 13.90 -1.89
CA ARG A 210 -18.46 14.04 -1.92
C ARG A 210 -18.91 15.28 -1.14
N LYS A 211 -18.44 15.42 0.09
CA LYS A 211 -18.81 16.53 0.98
C LYS A 211 -18.32 17.88 0.45
N VAL A 212 -17.05 17.94 0.08
CA VAL A 212 -16.40 19.20 -0.32
C VAL A 212 -16.93 19.74 -1.67
N ASN A 213 -17.24 18.82 -2.61
CA ASN A 213 -17.65 19.19 -3.97
C ASN A 213 -19.14 18.98 -4.22
N SER A 214 -19.91 18.56 -3.20
CA SER A 214 -21.33 18.24 -3.32
C SER A 214 -21.65 17.20 -4.41
N TYR A 215 -20.76 16.21 -4.60
CA TYR A 215 -20.94 15.17 -5.61
C TYR A 215 -22.07 14.21 -5.20
N ASP A 216 -22.98 13.94 -6.13
CA ASP A 216 -23.87 12.78 -6.09
C ASP A 216 -23.10 11.49 -6.46
N ASP A 217 -23.75 10.33 -6.39
CA ASP A 217 -23.11 9.05 -6.70
C ASP A 217 -22.61 8.96 -8.15
N PRO A 218 -23.35 9.40 -9.19
CA PRO A 218 -22.84 9.46 -10.55
C PRO A 218 -21.58 10.31 -10.70
N ALA A 219 -21.57 11.54 -10.18
CA ALA A 219 -20.44 12.46 -10.27
C ALA A 219 -19.22 11.92 -9.51
N LEU A 220 -19.43 11.27 -8.35
CA LEU A 220 -18.36 10.66 -7.58
C LEU A 220 -17.78 9.43 -8.28
N TYR A 221 -18.61 8.62 -8.95
CA TYR A 221 -18.17 7.51 -9.78
C TYR A 221 -17.32 7.99 -10.97
N ASP A 222 -17.76 9.03 -11.67
CA ASP A 222 -17.00 9.61 -12.78
C ASP A 222 -15.66 10.15 -12.29
N ARG A 223 -15.65 10.78 -11.11
CA ARG A 223 -14.40 11.24 -10.48
C ARG A 223 -13.48 10.08 -10.10
N PHE A 224 -14.02 9.00 -9.57
CA PHE A 224 -13.26 7.77 -9.28
C PHE A 224 -12.57 7.25 -10.56
N ILE A 225 -13.32 7.12 -11.66
CA ILE A 225 -12.75 6.68 -12.95
C ILE A 225 -11.62 7.59 -13.41
N GLN A 226 -11.80 8.93 -13.32
CA GLN A 226 -10.77 9.89 -13.67
C GLN A 226 -9.50 9.70 -12.81
N VAL A 227 -9.67 9.50 -11.51
CA VAL A 227 -8.55 9.31 -10.56
C VAL A 227 -7.80 8.03 -10.89
N VAL A 228 -8.48 6.88 -10.97
CA VAL A 228 -7.78 5.61 -11.19
C VAL A 228 -7.14 5.50 -12.57
N ASN A 229 -7.67 6.19 -13.58
CA ASN A 229 -7.08 6.21 -14.90
C ASN A 229 -6.02 7.31 -15.09
N SER A 230 -5.85 8.25 -14.15
CA SER A 230 -4.85 9.33 -14.28
C SER A 230 -3.42 8.81 -14.39
N GLN A 231 -3.14 7.63 -13.84
CA GLN A 231 -1.85 6.95 -13.92
C GLN A 231 -1.43 6.52 -15.33
N THR A 232 -2.39 6.34 -16.27
CA THR A 232 -2.09 5.84 -17.62
C THR A 232 -1.20 6.77 -18.45
N LYS A 233 -1.09 8.04 -18.03
CA LYS A 233 -0.15 9.00 -18.62
C LYS A 233 1.31 8.69 -18.26
N TYR A 234 1.53 7.98 -17.13
CA TYR A 234 2.82 7.82 -16.49
C TYR A 234 3.29 6.37 -16.50
N ASN A 235 2.36 5.41 -16.40
CA ASN A 235 2.65 3.98 -16.39
C ASN A 235 2.60 3.44 -17.82
N LYS A 236 3.69 2.82 -18.26
CA LYS A 236 3.81 2.30 -19.64
C LYS A 236 4.78 1.13 -19.68
N ASN A 237 4.46 0.15 -20.52
CA ASN A 237 5.34 -0.97 -20.82
C ASN A 237 5.81 -1.77 -19.58
N GLY A 238 4.91 -1.99 -18.64
CA GLY A 238 5.21 -2.69 -17.38
C GLY A 238 5.94 -1.84 -16.33
N THR A 239 6.22 -0.57 -16.62
CA THR A 239 6.84 0.35 -15.66
C THR A 239 5.79 1.16 -14.94
N ILE A 240 5.74 1.04 -13.61
CA ILE A 240 4.85 1.81 -12.75
C ILE A 240 5.62 3.03 -12.23
N ASN A 241 5.15 4.22 -12.57
CA ASN A 241 5.70 5.50 -12.10
C ASN A 241 4.75 6.25 -11.16
N ALA A 242 3.46 5.92 -11.20
CA ALA A 242 2.45 6.58 -10.40
C ALA A 242 1.35 5.62 -9.97
N ILE A 243 0.86 5.77 -8.74
CA ILE A 243 -0.18 4.91 -8.15
C ILE A 243 -1.29 5.79 -7.57
N PRO A 244 -2.56 5.62 -8.00
CA PRO A 244 -3.71 6.17 -7.28
C PRO A 244 -3.90 5.42 -5.96
N ILE A 245 -4.02 6.18 -4.87
CA ILE A 245 -4.34 5.66 -3.54
C ILE A 245 -5.70 6.20 -3.14
N ILE A 246 -6.70 5.34 -3.04
CA ILE A 246 -8.07 5.71 -2.75
C ILE A 246 -8.36 5.49 -1.27
N ILE A 247 -8.96 6.47 -0.60
CA ILE A 247 -9.25 6.43 0.83
C ILE A 247 -10.75 6.51 1.03
N TYR A 248 -11.29 5.51 1.71
CA TYR A 248 -12.66 5.43 2.19
C TYR A 248 -12.70 5.45 3.70
N HIS A 249 -13.80 5.91 4.30
CA HIS A 249 -14.03 5.84 5.75
C HIS A 249 -15.19 4.90 6.07
N LYS A 250 -16.38 5.22 5.64
CA LYS A 250 -17.58 4.39 5.83
C LYS A 250 -18.11 3.90 4.50
N ALA A 251 -18.80 2.78 4.52
CA ALA A 251 -19.58 2.33 3.39
C ALA A 251 -20.90 1.76 3.88
N GLY A 252 -22.00 2.14 3.21
CA GLY A 252 -23.33 1.63 3.46
C GLY A 252 -24.12 2.27 4.61
N ASP A 253 -23.51 3.15 5.40
CA ASP A 253 -24.23 3.90 6.43
C ASP A 253 -25.02 5.04 5.80
N GLN A 254 -26.33 5.12 6.08
CA GLN A 254 -27.18 6.19 5.56
C GLN A 254 -26.87 7.53 6.23
N GLY A 255 -26.76 8.60 5.44
CA GLY A 255 -26.81 9.98 5.94
C GLY A 255 -25.60 10.49 6.72
N ALA A 256 -24.51 9.76 6.79
CA ALA A 256 -23.31 10.18 7.53
C ALA A 256 -22.30 10.87 6.62
N ASP A 257 -21.62 11.90 7.15
CA ASP A 257 -20.40 12.44 6.57
C ASP A 257 -19.37 11.32 6.36
N TYR A 258 -18.55 11.42 5.32
CA TYR A 258 -17.54 10.42 4.97
C TYR A 258 -18.13 9.02 4.73
N ASN A 259 -19.21 8.95 3.96
CA ASN A 259 -19.85 7.70 3.61
C ASN A 259 -19.95 7.49 2.10
N THR A 260 -19.63 6.26 1.66
CA THR A 260 -19.81 5.81 0.29
C THR A 260 -20.97 4.82 0.24
N ASN A 261 -21.92 5.02 -0.67
CA ASN A 261 -22.99 4.08 -0.91
C ASN A 261 -22.42 2.71 -1.31
N LEU A 262 -22.97 1.61 -0.80
CA LEU A 262 -22.49 0.25 -1.12
C LEU A 262 -22.64 -0.11 -2.59
N GLU A 263 -23.72 0.34 -3.23
CA GLU A 263 -23.91 0.11 -4.66
C GLU A 263 -22.83 0.83 -5.46
N LEU A 264 -22.52 2.07 -5.11
CA LEU A 264 -21.41 2.83 -5.71
C LEU A 264 -20.08 2.12 -5.46
N PHE A 265 -19.77 1.72 -4.22
CA PHE A 265 -18.54 1.00 -3.90
C PHE A 265 -18.41 -0.30 -4.70
N ASN A 266 -19.48 -1.11 -4.77
CA ASN A 266 -19.47 -2.32 -5.59
C ASN A 266 -19.27 -2.02 -7.09
N LYS A 267 -19.85 -0.92 -7.60
CA LYS A 267 -19.67 -0.48 -8.99
C LYS A 267 -18.21 -0.07 -9.26
N GLU A 268 -17.56 0.59 -8.32
CA GLU A 268 -16.14 0.97 -8.39
C GLU A 268 -15.23 -0.25 -8.38
N MET A 269 -15.44 -1.20 -7.47
CA MET A 269 -14.68 -2.46 -7.43
C MET A 269 -14.87 -3.28 -8.70
N LYS A 270 -16.10 -3.36 -9.22
CA LYS A 270 -16.39 -3.99 -10.51
C LYS A 270 -15.63 -3.31 -11.67
N TYR A 271 -15.51 -1.99 -11.65
CA TYR A 271 -14.74 -1.27 -12.65
C TYR A 271 -13.25 -1.64 -12.62
N LEU A 272 -12.66 -1.70 -11.42
CA LEU A 272 -11.27 -2.11 -11.26
C LEU A 272 -11.05 -3.55 -11.73
N HIS A 273 -11.93 -4.47 -11.34
CA HIS A 273 -11.87 -5.87 -11.74
C HIS A 273 -11.97 -6.03 -13.26
N ASN A 274 -12.99 -5.44 -13.89
CA ASN A 274 -13.21 -5.55 -15.32
C ASN A 274 -12.12 -4.82 -16.14
N GLY A 275 -11.51 -3.78 -15.56
CA GLY A 275 -10.40 -3.04 -16.14
C GLY A 275 -9.03 -3.71 -15.94
N ASN A 276 -8.99 -4.88 -15.30
CA ASN A 276 -7.79 -5.63 -14.94
C ASN A 276 -6.76 -4.79 -14.15
N PHE A 277 -7.22 -4.03 -13.16
CA PHE A 277 -6.33 -3.33 -12.26
C PHE A 277 -5.71 -4.31 -11.25
N THR A 278 -4.43 -4.17 -11.01
CA THR A 278 -3.76 -4.81 -9.87
C THR A 278 -4.06 -3.97 -8.62
N VAL A 279 -4.79 -4.55 -7.67
CA VAL A 279 -5.10 -3.89 -6.39
C VAL A 279 -4.05 -4.30 -5.37
N LEU A 280 -3.33 -3.31 -4.85
CA LEU A 280 -2.26 -3.46 -3.87
C LEU A 280 -2.70 -2.91 -2.51
N THR A 281 -1.92 -3.25 -1.48
CA THR A 281 -1.99 -2.65 -0.14
C THR A 281 -0.84 -1.67 0.07
N MET A 282 -0.88 -0.86 1.14
CA MET A 282 0.25 0.01 1.49
C MET A 282 1.47 -0.79 1.94
N ALA A 283 1.28 -2.00 2.48
CA ALA A 283 2.37 -2.89 2.86
C ALA A 283 3.17 -3.40 1.64
N ASP A 284 2.57 -3.39 0.43
CA ASP A 284 3.26 -3.74 -0.82
C ASP A 284 4.22 -2.66 -1.31
N LEU A 285 4.20 -1.46 -0.69
CA LEU A 285 5.16 -0.42 -1.00
C LEU A 285 6.42 -0.52 -0.13
N GLY A 286 7.56 -0.25 -0.72
CA GLY A 286 8.83 -0.06 -0.06
C GLY A 286 9.43 1.32 -0.39
N TYR A 287 10.49 1.70 0.33
CA TYR A 287 11.21 2.94 0.09
C TYR A 287 12.72 2.70 0.12
N ASP A 288 13.39 3.09 -0.96
CA ASP A 288 14.85 3.09 -1.03
C ASP A 288 15.39 4.47 -0.66
N LYS A 289 16.05 4.54 0.50
CA LYS A 289 16.66 5.79 1.01
C LYS A 289 17.83 6.31 0.14
N LYS A 290 18.51 5.43 -0.59
CA LYS A 290 19.67 5.82 -1.41
C LYS A 290 19.23 6.56 -2.66
N THR A 291 18.20 6.05 -3.30
CA THR A 291 17.65 6.62 -4.53
C THR A 291 16.52 7.61 -4.29
N ASN A 292 16.00 7.65 -3.05
CA ASN A 292 14.80 8.41 -2.68
C ASN A 292 13.58 8.00 -3.53
N TYR A 293 13.36 6.70 -3.62
CA TYR A 293 12.40 6.09 -4.52
C TYR A 293 11.44 5.19 -3.77
N LEU A 294 10.14 5.34 -4.04
CA LEU A 294 9.14 4.35 -3.65
C LEU A 294 9.12 3.24 -4.69
N TYR A 295 8.99 2.01 -4.26
CA TYR A 295 8.89 0.86 -5.17
C TYR A 295 7.81 -0.11 -4.69
N ILE A 296 7.31 -0.94 -5.61
CA ILE A 296 6.42 -2.05 -5.31
C ILE A 296 7.30 -3.23 -4.93
N LYS A 297 7.11 -3.77 -3.73
CA LYS A 297 7.80 -4.98 -3.27
C LYS A 297 7.39 -6.15 -4.17
N SER A 298 8.36 -6.94 -4.61
CA SER A 298 8.05 -8.22 -5.25
C SER A 298 7.36 -9.14 -4.23
N PRO A 299 6.34 -9.91 -4.61
CA PRO A 299 5.79 -10.90 -3.71
C PRO A 299 6.92 -11.82 -3.24
N GLU A 300 7.09 -11.98 -1.92
CA GLU A 300 7.99 -12.98 -1.37
C GLU A 300 7.50 -14.35 -1.86
N ILE A 301 8.31 -15.03 -2.65
CA ILE A 301 8.07 -16.45 -2.95
C ILE A 301 8.33 -17.16 -1.62
N PRO A 302 7.32 -17.79 -0.99
CA PRO A 302 7.55 -18.57 0.21
C PRO A 302 8.64 -19.59 -0.13
N LEU A 303 9.76 -19.57 0.59
CA LEU A 303 10.71 -20.66 0.55
C LEU A 303 9.91 -21.88 1.03
N THR A 304 9.57 -22.76 0.11
CA THR A 304 9.01 -24.06 0.45
C THR A 304 10.05 -24.77 1.28
N ASP A 305 9.79 -24.88 2.58
CA ASP A 305 10.61 -25.63 3.50
C ASP A 305 10.91 -27.02 2.92
N GLY A 306 12.18 -27.25 2.74
CA GLY A 306 12.89 -28.50 2.68
C GLY A 306 12.14 -29.74 2.19
N ILE A 307 12.45 -30.17 0.99
CA ILE A 307 12.40 -31.59 0.65
C ILE A 307 13.35 -32.29 1.64
N ALA A 308 12.77 -32.97 2.61
CA ALA A 308 13.48 -33.86 3.51
C ALA A 308 14.36 -34.80 2.69
N SER A 309 15.65 -34.81 2.98
CA SER A 309 16.60 -35.78 2.48
C SER A 309 16.11 -37.18 2.85
N VAL A 310 15.63 -37.91 1.86
CA VAL A 310 15.49 -39.37 2.03
C VAL A 310 16.89 -39.96 2.02
N SER A 311 17.37 -40.35 3.20
CA SER A 311 18.54 -41.21 3.34
C SER A 311 18.27 -42.56 2.67
N ALA A 312 18.96 -42.83 1.59
CA ALA A 312 19.07 -44.19 1.08
C ALA A 312 20.12 -44.92 1.90
N ASP A 313 19.67 -45.67 2.90
CA ASP A 313 20.40 -46.83 3.45
C ASP A 313 20.15 -48.03 2.54
N LYS A 314 21.16 -48.41 1.78
CA LYS A 314 21.65 -49.80 1.62
C LYS A 314 22.78 -49.85 0.59
#